data_e9f8fb046f1ef648e643a72f2ae805d5
#
_entry.id   e9f8fb046f1ef648e643a72f2ae805d5
#
_cell.length_a   1.000
_cell.length_b   1.000
_cell.length_c   1.000
_cell.angle_alpha   90.00
_cell.angle_beta   90.00
_cell.angle_gamma   90.00
#
_symmetry.space_group_name_H-M   'P 1'
#
loop_
_entity.id
_entity.type
_entity.pdbx_description
1 polymer ?
#
loop_
_entity_poly.entity_id
_entity_poly.type
_entity_poly.pdbx_seq_one_letter_code
_entity_poly.pdbx_strand_id
1 'polypeptide(L)'
;MYEVEKELLIRLCQKSNAARQAALSEELQARGIRYENWADMALVVPSAFEKVVVLCAHYDAVDGSFGYNDNGMALVTALNLIHKLPANVEVVFTNREEQGGLGAEYYLEHTQKKIIGCVNLDVVGCFDQVYLDPMNCCAARSLTNCKQGMMPFSDAGIFAEKGIPSVCFSSGPADTDFRNGIWQICSTLHNNRNDNNFGLLNFSMIEKVSNEVKNAVKLMAA
;
A
#
# COMPACT_ATOMS: atom_id res chain seq x y z
N MET A 1 -7.19 17.50 -14.01
CA MET A 1 -6.96 16.06 -14.06
C MET A 1 -6.80 15.58 -12.61
N TYR A 2 -7.22 14.39 -12.24
CA TYR A 2 -7.17 13.80 -10.89
C TYR A 2 -8.05 14.45 -9.80
N GLU A 3 -9.09 15.19 -10.13
CA GLU A 3 -9.95 15.79 -9.10
C GLU A 3 -10.73 14.73 -8.28
N VAL A 4 -11.14 13.62 -8.94
CA VAL A 4 -11.81 12.49 -8.26
C VAL A 4 -10.89 11.82 -7.25
N GLU A 5 -9.63 11.59 -7.62
CA GLU A 5 -8.62 11.00 -6.74
C GLU A 5 -8.27 11.92 -5.56
N LYS A 6 -8.24 13.23 -5.78
CA LYS A 6 -8.01 14.22 -4.72
C LYS A 6 -9.16 14.23 -3.72
N GLU A 7 -10.40 14.28 -4.19
CA GLU A 7 -11.58 14.22 -3.33
C GLU A 7 -11.63 12.91 -2.53
N LEU A 8 -11.32 11.79 -3.18
CA LEU A 8 -11.24 10.49 -2.53
C LEU A 8 -10.16 10.49 -1.44
N LEU A 9 -8.96 10.97 -1.75
CA LEU A 9 -7.87 11.05 -0.79
C LEU A 9 -8.25 11.87 0.45
N ILE A 10 -8.87 13.05 0.25
CA ILE A 10 -9.33 13.90 1.36
C ILE A 10 -10.37 13.18 2.24
N ARG A 11 -11.29 12.40 1.63
CA ARG A 11 -12.27 11.63 2.40
C ARG A 11 -11.62 10.49 3.19
N LEU A 12 -10.65 9.80 2.64
CA LEU A 12 -9.97 8.68 3.31
C LEU A 12 -9.03 9.13 4.42
N CYS A 13 -8.34 10.26 4.24
CA CYS A 13 -7.30 10.73 5.14
C CYS A 13 -7.88 11.57 6.29
N GLN A 14 -8.42 10.88 7.30
CA GLN A 14 -9.01 11.48 8.48
C GLN A 14 -8.01 11.52 9.65
N LYS A 15 -8.29 12.34 10.67
CA LYS A 15 -7.37 12.56 11.82
C LYS A 15 -7.25 11.38 12.77
N SER A 16 -8.19 10.46 12.78
CA SER A 16 -8.13 9.27 13.63
C SER A 16 -8.25 8.00 12.81
N ASN A 17 -7.58 6.95 13.25
CA ASN A 17 -7.61 5.66 12.55
C ASN A 17 -9.03 5.07 12.48
N ALA A 18 -9.88 5.29 13.51
CA ALA A 18 -11.28 4.89 13.45
C ALA A 18 -12.07 5.63 12.36
N ALA A 19 -11.84 6.94 12.19
CA ALA A 19 -12.49 7.71 11.14
C ALA A 19 -11.95 7.33 9.74
N ARG A 20 -10.65 7.00 9.62
CA ARG A 20 -10.05 6.49 8.38
C ARG A 20 -10.66 5.15 7.98
N GLN A 21 -10.81 4.24 8.95
CA GLN A 21 -11.46 2.94 8.74
C GLN A 21 -12.91 3.11 8.28
N ALA A 22 -13.68 3.98 8.96
CA ALA A 22 -15.06 4.27 8.58
C ALA A 22 -15.16 4.81 7.15
N ALA A 23 -14.33 5.81 6.80
CA ALA A 23 -14.29 6.39 5.46
C ALA A 23 -13.92 5.35 4.37
N LEU A 24 -12.94 4.47 4.65
CA LEU A 24 -12.56 3.40 3.74
C LEU A 24 -13.69 2.37 3.58
N SER A 25 -14.36 2.02 4.68
CA SER A 25 -15.52 1.12 4.68
C SER A 25 -16.68 1.69 3.85
N GLU A 26 -16.99 2.98 4.02
CA GLU A 26 -18.01 3.69 3.24
C GLU A 26 -17.66 3.71 1.74
N GLU A 27 -16.39 3.94 1.39
CA GLU A 27 -15.96 3.95 0.00
C GLU A 27 -16.05 2.55 -0.64
N LEU A 28 -15.66 1.48 0.07
CA LEU A 28 -15.81 0.11 -0.40
C LEU A 28 -17.29 -0.23 -0.65
N GLN A 29 -18.18 0.15 0.28
CA GLN A 29 -19.64 -0.02 0.12
C GLN A 29 -20.19 0.78 -1.06
N ALA A 30 -19.81 2.04 -1.21
CA ALA A 30 -20.26 2.90 -2.30
C ALA A 30 -19.86 2.35 -3.69
N ARG A 31 -18.71 1.64 -3.76
CA ARG A 31 -18.24 0.95 -4.97
C ARG A 31 -18.88 -0.43 -5.16
N GLY A 32 -19.73 -0.89 -4.25
CA GLY A 32 -20.31 -2.25 -4.28
C GLY A 32 -19.27 -3.36 -4.06
N ILE A 33 -18.15 -3.04 -3.42
CA ILE A 33 -17.09 -4.00 -3.12
C ILE A 33 -17.41 -4.71 -1.81
N ARG A 34 -17.55 -6.04 -1.88
CA ARG A 34 -17.68 -6.85 -0.68
C ARG A 34 -16.35 -6.88 0.08
N TYR A 35 -16.40 -6.65 1.36
CA TYR A 35 -15.24 -6.74 2.26
C TYR A 35 -15.64 -7.32 3.62
N GLU A 36 -14.67 -7.71 4.39
CA GLU A 36 -14.78 -8.22 5.75
C GLU A 36 -13.93 -7.34 6.68
N ASN A 37 -14.46 -7.01 7.85
CA ASN A 37 -13.72 -6.33 8.90
C ASN A 37 -13.20 -7.39 9.89
N TRP A 38 -11.89 -7.54 9.97
CA TRP A 38 -11.23 -8.49 10.85
C TRP A 38 -10.73 -7.78 12.10
N ALA A 39 -11.62 -7.71 13.12
CA ALA A 39 -11.34 -7.18 14.45
C ALA A 39 -10.70 -5.77 14.46
N ASP A 40 -11.05 -4.92 13.52
CA ASP A 40 -10.47 -3.59 13.31
C ASP A 40 -8.95 -3.59 13.02
N MET A 41 -8.38 -4.77 12.76
CA MET A 41 -6.96 -4.94 12.41
C MET A 41 -6.74 -4.96 10.90
N ALA A 42 -7.74 -5.40 10.13
CA ALA A 42 -7.70 -5.39 8.69
C ALA A 42 -9.11 -5.29 8.07
N LEU A 43 -9.23 -4.58 6.94
CA LEU A 43 -10.35 -4.68 6.03
C LEU A 43 -9.91 -5.53 4.84
N VAL A 44 -10.55 -6.69 4.66
CA VAL A 44 -10.16 -7.67 3.65
C VAL A 44 -11.20 -7.71 2.54
N VAL A 45 -10.78 -7.50 1.29
CA VAL A 45 -11.58 -7.76 0.09
C VAL A 45 -11.24 -9.17 -0.37
N PRO A 46 -12.07 -10.19 -0.04
CA PRO A 46 -11.69 -11.57 -0.15
C PRO A 46 -11.68 -12.06 -1.60
N SER A 47 -10.68 -12.86 -1.95
CA SER A 47 -10.68 -13.67 -3.16
C SER A 47 -11.45 -14.97 -2.94
N ALA A 48 -12.10 -15.50 -3.99
CA ALA A 48 -12.73 -16.83 -3.96
C ALA A 48 -11.72 -17.99 -4.06
N PHE A 49 -10.46 -17.69 -4.38
CA PHE A 49 -9.42 -18.70 -4.58
C PHE A 49 -8.74 -19.08 -3.26
N GLU A 50 -8.29 -20.31 -3.13
CA GLU A 50 -7.52 -20.78 -1.97
C GLU A 50 -6.08 -20.29 -1.99
N LYS A 51 -5.49 -20.14 -3.19
CA LYS A 51 -4.15 -19.59 -3.38
C LYS A 51 -4.27 -18.15 -3.85
N VAL A 52 -3.71 -17.23 -3.10
CA VAL A 52 -3.85 -15.80 -3.36
C VAL A 52 -2.52 -15.06 -3.40
N VAL A 53 -2.46 -14.03 -4.24
CA VAL A 53 -1.51 -12.93 -4.09
C VAL A 53 -2.20 -11.84 -3.27
N VAL A 54 -1.55 -11.33 -2.24
CA VAL A 54 -2.07 -10.24 -1.43
C VAL A 54 -1.60 -8.91 -2.00
N LEU A 55 -2.52 -7.97 -2.25
CA LEU A 55 -2.22 -6.55 -2.40
C LEU A 55 -2.48 -5.88 -1.06
N CYS A 56 -1.43 -5.34 -0.43
CA CYS A 56 -1.48 -4.76 0.91
C CYS A 56 -1.25 -3.25 0.88
N ALA A 57 -1.99 -2.51 1.72
CA ALA A 57 -1.75 -1.10 2.03
C ALA A 57 -2.35 -0.79 3.40
N HIS A 58 -1.62 -0.11 4.29
CA HIS A 58 -2.18 0.27 5.58
C HIS A 58 -3.06 1.51 5.48
N TYR A 59 -4.05 1.61 6.39
CA TYR A 59 -4.95 2.77 6.45
C TYR A 59 -4.72 3.66 7.67
N ASP A 60 -3.98 3.20 8.65
CA ASP A 60 -3.58 4.04 9.79
C ASP A 60 -2.54 5.10 9.39
N ALA A 61 -2.31 6.03 10.26
CA ALA A 61 -1.29 7.06 10.14
C ALA A 61 -0.79 7.45 11.52
N VAL A 62 0.39 8.02 11.60
CA VAL A 62 0.95 8.56 12.85
C VAL A 62 0.05 9.64 13.45
N ASP A 63 0.02 9.73 14.77
CA ASP A 63 -0.81 10.71 15.49
C ASP A 63 -0.56 12.14 15.00
N GLY A 64 -1.66 12.81 14.64
CA GLY A 64 -1.65 14.19 14.18
C GLY A 64 -1.31 14.38 12.70
N SER A 65 -1.08 13.29 11.94
CA SER A 65 -1.01 13.30 10.49
C SER A 65 -2.37 13.00 9.85
N PHE A 66 -2.61 13.59 8.68
CA PHE A 66 -3.65 13.13 7.77
C PHE A 66 -3.19 11.91 6.95
N GLY A 67 -1.89 11.64 6.89
CA GLY A 67 -1.34 10.52 6.15
C GLY A 67 -1.68 10.56 4.66
N TYR A 68 -1.51 11.70 4.00
CA TYR A 68 -1.83 11.80 2.57
C TYR A 68 -0.92 10.93 1.71
N ASN A 69 0.38 10.95 1.98
CA ASN A 69 1.34 10.07 1.32
C ASN A 69 1.50 8.75 2.06
N ASP A 70 1.52 8.81 3.38
CA ASP A 70 1.69 7.70 4.31
C ASP A 70 0.38 7.43 5.10
N ASN A 71 -0.60 6.66 4.58
CA ASN A 71 -0.49 5.90 3.34
C ASN A 71 -1.72 6.10 2.43
N GLY A 72 -2.33 7.31 2.45
CA GLY A 72 -3.57 7.62 1.72
C GLY A 72 -3.46 7.42 0.21
N MET A 73 -2.33 7.80 -0.41
CA MET A 73 -2.13 7.60 -1.84
C MET A 73 -2.08 6.11 -2.23
N ALA A 74 -1.58 5.26 -1.35
CA ALA A 74 -1.63 3.82 -1.54
C ALA A 74 -3.07 3.28 -1.48
N LEU A 75 -3.89 3.79 -0.54
CA LEU A 75 -5.31 3.44 -0.47
C LEU A 75 -6.05 3.80 -1.76
N VAL A 76 -5.86 5.03 -2.28
CA VAL A 76 -6.46 5.47 -3.55
C VAL A 76 -6.01 4.57 -4.69
N THR A 77 -4.71 4.24 -4.75
CA THR A 77 -4.14 3.37 -5.78
C THR A 77 -4.72 1.96 -5.71
N ALA A 78 -4.78 1.36 -4.52
CA ALA A 78 -5.33 0.02 -4.32
C ALA A 78 -6.83 -0.04 -4.68
N LEU A 79 -7.63 0.94 -4.22
CA LEU A 79 -9.06 1.03 -4.54
C LEU A 79 -9.32 1.14 -6.06
N ASN A 80 -8.48 1.85 -6.79
CA ASN A 80 -8.58 1.98 -8.24
C ASN A 80 -8.14 0.71 -9.00
N LEU A 81 -7.45 -0.21 -8.31
CA LEU A 81 -6.96 -1.47 -8.86
C LEU A 81 -7.92 -2.64 -8.63
N ILE A 82 -8.74 -2.67 -7.60
CA ILE A 82 -9.52 -3.85 -7.16
C ILE A 82 -10.20 -4.57 -8.33
N HIS A 83 -10.93 -3.87 -9.19
CA HIS A 83 -11.63 -4.46 -10.33
C HIS A 83 -10.74 -4.73 -11.57
N LYS A 84 -9.45 -4.40 -11.50
CA LYS A 84 -8.49 -4.53 -12.62
C LYS A 84 -7.44 -5.61 -12.37
N LEU A 85 -7.48 -6.21 -11.18
CA LEU A 85 -6.56 -7.27 -10.77
C LEU A 85 -7.11 -8.66 -11.12
N PRO A 86 -6.25 -9.67 -11.25
CA PRO A 86 -6.68 -11.07 -11.38
C PRO A 86 -7.56 -11.50 -10.21
N ALA A 87 -8.47 -12.43 -10.47
CA ALA A 87 -9.46 -12.89 -9.47
C ALA A 87 -8.85 -13.59 -8.25
N ASN A 88 -7.61 -14.08 -8.36
CA ASN A 88 -6.86 -14.67 -7.25
C ASN A 88 -6.04 -13.63 -6.43
N VAL A 89 -6.33 -12.36 -6.60
CA VAL A 89 -5.78 -11.32 -5.70
C VAL A 89 -6.77 -11.05 -4.58
N GLU A 90 -6.26 -11.04 -3.36
CA GLU A 90 -6.95 -10.59 -2.18
C GLU A 90 -6.39 -9.23 -1.78
N VAL A 91 -7.25 -8.23 -1.55
CA VAL A 91 -6.79 -6.89 -1.15
C VAL A 91 -6.99 -6.74 0.35
N VAL A 92 -5.90 -6.37 1.04
CA VAL A 92 -5.88 -6.25 2.50
C VAL A 92 -5.47 -4.83 2.86
N PHE A 93 -6.38 -4.12 3.50
CA PHE A 93 -6.10 -2.82 4.09
C PHE A 93 -5.83 -3.02 5.58
N THR A 94 -4.58 -2.88 5.98
CA THR A 94 -4.10 -3.14 7.35
C THR A 94 -4.25 -1.93 8.25
N ASN A 95 -4.35 -2.17 9.54
CA ASN A 95 -4.29 -1.17 10.60
C ASN A 95 -3.02 -1.37 11.43
N ARG A 96 -2.56 -0.33 12.11
CA ARG A 96 -1.42 -0.36 13.04
C ARG A 96 -0.11 -0.81 12.39
N GLU A 97 0.08 -0.43 11.13
CA GLU A 97 1.39 -0.53 10.49
C GLU A 97 2.41 0.33 11.24
N GLU A 98 2.02 1.56 11.59
CA GLU A 98 2.77 2.55 12.36
C GLU A 98 3.14 2.10 13.79
N GLN A 99 2.56 0.99 14.24
CA GLN A 99 2.83 0.34 15.51
C GLN A 99 3.59 -0.99 15.35
N GLY A 100 4.25 -1.18 14.20
CA GLY A 100 5.08 -2.35 13.93
C GLY A 100 4.39 -3.44 13.11
N GLY A 101 3.42 -3.10 12.24
CA GLY A 101 2.82 -4.06 11.31
C GLY A 101 1.78 -4.99 11.93
N LEU A 102 1.18 -4.61 13.07
CA LEU A 102 0.26 -5.47 13.82
C LEU A 102 -0.95 -5.94 13.00
N GLY A 103 -1.42 -5.14 12.04
CA GLY A 103 -2.52 -5.53 11.15
C GLY A 103 -2.12 -6.63 10.19
N ALA A 104 -0.91 -6.57 9.62
CA ALA A 104 -0.38 -7.59 8.75
C ALA A 104 -0.13 -8.91 9.51
N GLU A 105 0.43 -8.83 10.73
CA GLU A 105 0.58 -10.00 11.60
C GLU A 105 -0.77 -10.65 11.88
N TYR A 106 -1.77 -9.85 12.31
CA TYR A 106 -3.11 -10.34 12.59
C TYR A 106 -3.74 -11.02 11.37
N TYR A 107 -3.62 -10.43 10.19
CA TYR A 107 -4.11 -11.03 8.95
C TYR A 107 -3.44 -12.39 8.69
N LEU A 108 -2.13 -12.48 8.81
CA LEU A 108 -1.37 -13.72 8.60
C LEU A 108 -1.72 -14.84 9.58
N GLU A 109 -2.06 -14.48 10.83
CA GLU A 109 -2.44 -15.45 11.86
C GLU A 109 -3.87 -16.01 11.65
N HIS A 110 -4.76 -15.24 11.01
CA HIS A 110 -6.19 -15.57 10.92
C HIS A 110 -6.62 -16.03 9.53
N THR A 111 -5.84 -15.75 8.48
CA THR A 111 -6.18 -16.18 7.13
C THR A 111 -6.10 -17.70 6.98
N GLN A 112 -7.07 -18.27 6.26
CA GLN A 112 -7.05 -19.69 5.85
C GLN A 112 -6.51 -19.86 4.42
N LYS A 113 -6.10 -18.75 3.78
CA LYS A 113 -5.61 -18.76 2.41
C LYS A 113 -4.14 -19.19 2.35
N LYS A 114 -3.77 -19.88 1.28
CA LYS A 114 -2.37 -20.06 0.93
C LYS A 114 -1.87 -18.81 0.20
N ILE A 115 -1.13 -17.97 0.90
CA ILE A 115 -0.54 -16.77 0.29
C ILE A 115 0.68 -17.19 -0.53
N ILE A 116 0.69 -16.87 -1.83
CA ILE A 116 1.78 -17.19 -2.75
C ILE A 116 2.65 -15.97 -3.07
N GLY A 117 2.25 -14.77 -2.67
CA GLY A 117 3.01 -13.54 -2.79
C GLY A 117 2.31 -12.37 -2.12
N CYS A 118 3.08 -11.35 -1.76
CA CYS A 118 2.57 -10.08 -1.25
C CYS A 118 3.15 -8.92 -2.05
N VAL A 119 2.28 -8.03 -2.50
CA VAL A 119 2.61 -6.74 -3.10
C VAL A 119 2.12 -5.67 -2.14
N ASN A 120 3.03 -4.99 -1.48
CA ASN A 120 2.71 -3.89 -0.56
C ASN A 120 2.87 -2.54 -1.26
N LEU A 121 2.01 -1.59 -0.90
CA LEU A 121 2.08 -0.19 -1.31
C LEU A 121 2.34 0.66 -0.08
N ASP A 122 3.41 1.45 -0.11
CA ASP A 122 3.80 2.29 1.01
C ASP A 122 4.50 3.56 0.52
N VAL A 123 4.04 4.74 0.97
CA VAL A 123 4.52 6.08 0.60
C VAL A 123 4.65 6.30 -0.92
N VAL A 124 3.61 5.99 -1.67
CA VAL A 124 3.63 5.97 -3.15
C VAL A 124 3.21 7.30 -3.81
N GLY A 125 2.99 8.36 -3.05
CA GLY A 125 2.33 9.57 -3.54
C GLY A 125 3.23 10.76 -3.85
N CYS A 126 4.48 10.78 -3.44
CA CYS A 126 5.39 11.90 -3.66
C CYS A 126 6.38 11.63 -4.80
N PHE A 127 6.95 12.74 -5.35
CA PHE A 127 7.94 12.67 -6.42
C PHE A 127 7.42 12.05 -7.73
N ASP A 128 8.30 11.47 -8.55
CA ASP A 128 7.97 11.05 -9.92
C ASP A 128 8.53 9.69 -10.32
N GLN A 129 9.35 9.06 -9.45
CA GLN A 129 9.96 7.75 -9.69
C GLN A 129 9.35 6.69 -8.79
N VAL A 130 8.95 5.55 -9.38
CA VAL A 130 8.56 4.35 -8.65
C VAL A 130 9.81 3.64 -8.16
N TYR A 131 9.81 3.31 -6.87
CA TYR A 131 10.82 2.48 -6.24
C TYR A 131 10.24 1.11 -5.89
N LEU A 132 11.08 0.11 -5.97
CA LEU A 132 10.76 -1.28 -5.64
C LEU A 132 11.78 -1.81 -4.63
N ASP A 133 11.31 -2.21 -3.47
CA ASP A 133 12.04 -3.13 -2.60
C ASP A 133 11.61 -4.56 -2.93
N PRO A 134 12.50 -5.39 -3.50
CA PRO A 134 12.16 -6.76 -3.84
C PRO A 134 12.08 -7.69 -2.60
N MET A 135 12.38 -7.20 -1.40
CA MET A 135 12.40 -7.96 -0.16
C MET A 135 13.06 -9.34 -0.34
N ASN A 136 12.29 -10.43 -0.20
CA ASN A 136 12.73 -11.80 -0.46
C ASN A 136 12.26 -12.34 -1.83
N CYS A 137 11.60 -11.52 -2.69
CA CYS A 137 11.13 -11.92 -4.02
C CYS A 137 12.18 -11.62 -5.11
N CYS A 138 13.15 -12.50 -5.32
CA CYS A 138 14.21 -12.30 -6.32
C CYS A 138 13.68 -12.09 -7.75
N ALA A 139 12.55 -12.71 -8.11
CA ALA A 139 11.95 -12.56 -9.43
C ALA A 139 11.51 -11.12 -9.72
N ALA A 140 11.11 -10.36 -8.69
CA ALA A 140 10.69 -8.96 -8.85
C ALA A 140 11.84 -8.03 -9.29
N ARG A 141 13.09 -8.46 -9.17
CA ARG A 141 14.24 -7.70 -9.69
C ARG A 141 14.23 -7.54 -11.21
N SER A 142 13.41 -8.34 -11.92
CA SER A 142 13.20 -8.20 -13.36
C SER A 142 12.25 -7.06 -13.76
N LEU A 143 11.57 -6.42 -12.80
CA LEU A 143 10.74 -5.25 -13.06
C LEU A 143 11.64 -4.03 -13.32
N THR A 144 11.75 -3.64 -14.59
CA THR A 144 12.78 -2.69 -15.06
C THR A 144 12.34 -1.24 -15.02
N ASN A 145 11.05 -0.96 -14.86
CA ASN A 145 10.53 0.42 -14.80
C ASN A 145 10.63 1.06 -13.40
N CYS A 146 11.11 0.29 -12.42
CA CYS A 146 11.30 0.76 -11.04
C CYS A 146 12.78 0.91 -10.72
N LYS A 147 13.11 1.93 -9.94
CA LYS A 147 14.38 1.94 -9.21
C LYS A 147 14.33 0.92 -8.07
N GLN A 148 15.37 0.14 -7.91
CA GLN A 148 15.46 -0.78 -6.78
C GLN A 148 16.02 -0.08 -5.54
N GLY A 149 15.45 -0.38 -4.38
CA GLY A 149 15.85 0.18 -3.11
C GLY A 149 15.41 -0.70 -1.95
N MET A 150 15.61 -0.25 -0.74
CA MET A 150 15.25 -0.98 0.48
C MET A 150 14.39 -0.05 1.36
N MET A 151 13.16 -0.50 1.66
CA MET A 151 12.29 0.18 2.62
C MET A 151 12.80 -0.07 4.05
N PRO A 152 12.85 0.94 4.91
CA PRO A 152 13.24 0.78 6.31
C PRO A 152 12.32 -0.16 7.08
N PHE A 153 11.01 -0.03 6.87
CA PHE A 153 9.95 -0.86 7.41
C PHE A 153 8.73 -0.77 6.49
N SER A 154 7.95 -1.82 6.43
CA SER A 154 6.61 -1.86 5.81
C SER A 154 5.95 -3.21 6.11
N ASP A 155 4.64 -3.32 5.90
CA ASP A 155 3.91 -4.58 6.02
C ASP A 155 4.50 -5.70 5.17
N ALA A 156 5.13 -5.39 4.01
CA ALA A 156 5.82 -6.40 3.20
C ALA A 156 6.90 -7.17 3.97
N GLY A 157 7.58 -6.52 4.92
CA GLY A 157 8.57 -7.16 5.79
C GLY A 157 7.96 -8.27 6.63
N ILE A 158 6.77 -8.05 7.19
CA ILE A 158 6.03 -9.03 8.00
C ILE A 158 5.70 -10.29 7.18
N PHE A 159 5.25 -10.11 5.93
CA PHE A 159 5.03 -11.25 5.01
C PHE A 159 6.34 -11.96 4.66
N ALA A 160 7.40 -11.20 4.39
CA ALA A 160 8.71 -11.76 4.02
C ALA A 160 9.33 -12.59 5.16
N GLU A 161 9.18 -12.18 6.42
CA GLU A 161 9.61 -12.92 7.61
C GLU A 161 8.93 -14.29 7.76
N LYS A 162 7.69 -14.42 7.25
CA LYS A 162 6.97 -15.70 7.16
C LYS A 162 7.35 -16.52 5.94
N GLY A 163 8.37 -16.10 5.16
CA GLY A 163 8.83 -16.79 3.96
C GLY A 163 7.93 -16.61 2.73
N ILE A 164 6.97 -15.67 2.77
CA ILE A 164 6.12 -15.36 1.64
C ILE A 164 6.88 -14.42 0.69
N PRO A 165 6.98 -14.72 -0.63
CA PRO A 165 7.59 -13.82 -1.59
C PRO A 165 6.92 -12.45 -1.55
N SER A 166 7.65 -11.41 -1.18
CA SER A 166 7.09 -10.09 -0.90
C SER A 166 7.86 -8.98 -1.59
N VAL A 167 7.15 -7.94 -2.00
CA VAL A 167 7.71 -6.71 -2.55
C VAL A 167 7.01 -5.51 -1.94
N CYS A 168 7.73 -4.39 -1.83
CA CYS A 168 7.15 -3.10 -1.47
C CYS A 168 7.38 -2.08 -2.59
N PHE A 169 6.31 -1.43 -3.05
CA PHE A 169 6.39 -0.27 -3.92
C PHE A 169 6.30 1.01 -3.12
N SER A 170 7.17 1.96 -3.47
CA SER A 170 7.20 3.31 -2.92
C SER A 170 7.43 4.33 -4.04
N SER A 171 7.48 5.61 -3.69
CA SER A 171 7.88 6.66 -4.60
C SER A 171 9.00 7.53 -4.01
N GLY A 172 9.84 8.06 -4.88
CA GLY A 172 10.95 8.90 -4.48
C GLY A 172 11.50 9.73 -5.63
N PRO A 173 12.51 10.58 -5.36
CA PRO A 173 13.12 11.41 -6.39
C PRO A 173 13.92 10.57 -7.40
N ALA A 174 13.85 10.98 -8.68
CA ALA A 174 14.51 10.25 -9.76
C ALA A 174 16.05 10.36 -9.74
N ASP A 175 16.58 11.44 -9.20
CA ASP A 175 17.99 11.83 -9.25
C ASP A 175 18.81 11.39 -8.03
N THR A 176 18.18 10.81 -7.01
CA THR A 176 18.85 10.30 -5.82
C THR A 176 18.80 8.78 -5.74
N ASP A 177 19.66 8.20 -4.88
CA ASP A 177 19.49 6.82 -4.48
C ASP A 177 18.27 6.69 -3.54
N PHE A 178 17.70 5.49 -3.49
CA PHE A 178 16.49 5.23 -2.71
C PHE A 178 16.65 5.58 -1.23
N ARG A 179 17.80 5.25 -0.64
CA ARG A 179 18.05 5.49 0.79
C ARG A 179 17.94 6.98 1.15
N ASN A 180 18.56 7.85 0.34
CA ASN A 180 18.46 9.29 0.54
C ASN A 180 17.05 9.80 0.21
N GLY A 181 16.39 9.27 -0.81
CA GLY A 181 15.02 9.61 -1.15
C GLY A 181 14.03 9.26 -0.02
N ILE A 182 14.10 8.07 0.53
CA ILE A 182 13.26 7.65 1.67
C ILE A 182 13.53 8.50 2.92
N TRP A 183 14.81 8.81 3.23
CA TRP A 183 15.11 9.69 4.34
C TRP A 183 14.54 11.09 4.16
N GLN A 184 14.53 11.61 2.93
CA GLN A 184 13.87 12.89 2.65
C GLN A 184 12.36 12.80 2.88
N ILE A 185 11.70 11.74 2.43
CA ILE A 185 10.26 11.52 2.65
C ILE A 185 9.99 11.42 4.15
N CYS A 186 10.63 10.50 4.85
CA CYS A 186 10.41 10.27 6.28
C CYS A 186 10.73 11.50 7.13
N SER A 187 11.79 12.26 6.80
CA SER A 187 12.16 13.44 7.56
C SER A 187 11.24 14.63 7.31
N THR A 188 10.73 14.81 6.10
CA THR A 188 9.92 15.98 5.72
C THR A 188 8.43 15.74 5.85
N LEU A 189 7.94 14.51 5.67
CA LEU A 189 6.53 14.17 5.71
C LEU A 189 6.16 13.44 7.00
N HIS A 190 6.68 12.25 7.20
CA HIS A 190 6.31 11.38 8.32
C HIS A 190 6.81 11.91 9.66
N ASN A 191 8.12 12.00 9.87
CA ASN A 191 8.73 12.38 11.16
C ASN A 191 8.42 13.81 11.62
N ASN A 192 8.19 14.73 10.69
CA ASN A 192 7.84 16.11 10.98
C ASN A 192 6.34 16.38 10.92
N ARG A 193 5.52 15.36 10.76
CA ARG A 193 4.06 15.45 10.57
C ARG A 193 3.66 16.36 9.40
N ASN A 194 4.52 16.49 8.41
CA ASN A 194 4.27 17.29 7.21
C ASN A 194 3.48 16.53 6.15
N ASP A 195 3.11 15.27 6.41
CA ASP A 195 2.24 14.47 5.55
C ASP A 195 0.78 14.97 5.54
N ASN A 196 0.63 16.25 5.81
CA ASN A 196 -0.59 17.04 5.67
C ASN A 196 -0.48 18.02 4.49
N ASN A 197 0.65 18.03 3.77
CA ASN A 197 0.88 18.95 2.67
C ASN A 197 0.48 18.32 1.33
N PHE A 198 -0.73 18.58 0.94
CA PHE A 198 -1.30 18.13 -0.34
C PHE A 198 -0.50 18.58 -1.57
N GLY A 199 0.22 19.72 -1.48
CA GLY A 199 1.03 20.26 -2.57
C GLY A 199 2.28 19.45 -2.90
N LEU A 200 2.68 18.51 -2.05
CA LEU A 200 3.82 17.61 -2.29
C LEU A 200 3.43 16.35 -3.07
N LEU A 201 2.13 16.10 -3.25
CA LEU A 201 1.64 14.89 -3.90
C LEU A 201 1.69 14.99 -5.42
N ASN A 202 2.09 13.90 -6.04
CA ASN A 202 2.09 13.70 -7.47
C ASN A 202 1.07 12.61 -7.85
N PHE A 203 -0.13 13.03 -8.22
CA PHE A 203 -1.22 12.11 -8.57
C PHE A 203 -0.94 11.25 -9.81
N SER A 204 0.03 11.61 -10.65
CA SER A 204 0.43 10.74 -11.77
C SER A 204 1.07 9.43 -11.29
N MET A 205 1.52 9.38 -10.04
CA MET A 205 2.07 8.16 -9.44
C MET A 205 1.03 7.06 -9.31
N ILE A 206 -0.26 7.38 -9.16
CA ILE A 206 -1.34 6.39 -9.12
C ILE A 206 -1.28 5.47 -10.36
N GLU A 207 -1.14 6.05 -11.55
CA GLU A 207 -1.06 5.28 -12.79
C GLU A 207 0.25 4.51 -12.90
N LYS A 208 1.39 5.16 -12.60
CA LYS A 208 2.72 4.55 -12.66
C LYS A 208 2.80 3.34 -11.72
N VAL A 209 2.43 3.51 -10.46
CA VAL A 209 2.43 2.44 -9.45
C VAL A 209 1.43 1.34 -9.83
N SER A 210 0.22 1.70 -10.28
CA SER A 210 -0.79 0.73 -10.71
C SER A 210 -0.28 -0.21 -11.80
N ASN A 211 0.50 0.29 -12.74
CA ASN A 211 1.06 -0.53 -13.81
C ASN A 211 2.11 -1.53 -13.27
N GLU A 212 2.97 -1.08 -12.37
CA GLU A 212 3.98 -1.95 -11.77
C GLU A 212 3.38 -2.97 -10.81
N VAL A 213 2.33 -2.62 -10.05
CA VAL A 213 1.56 -3.59 -9.24
C VAL A 213 0.99 -4.71 -10.10
N LYS A 214 0.38 -4.38 -11.25
CA LYS A 214 -0.14 -5.41 -12.17
C LYS A 214 0.96 -6.33 -12.69
N ASN A 215 2.15 -5.79 -12.97
CA ASN A 215 3.30 -6.58 -13.40
C ASN A 215 3.79 -7.51 -12.30
N ALA A 216 3.91 -7.01 -11.06
CA ALA A 216 4.32 -7.81 -9.90
C ALA A 216 3.30 -8.91 -9.57
N VAL A 217 2.01 -8.59 -9.57
CA VAL A 217 0.94 -9.56 -9.34
C VAL A 217 0.99 -10.70 -10.37
N LYS A 218 1.15 -10.36 -11.67
CA LYS A 218 1.27 -11.39 -12.73
C LYS A 218 2.49 -12.27 -12.51
N LEU A 219 3.61 -11.68 -12.11
CA LEU A 219 4.85 -12.41 -11.84
C LEU A 219 4.69 -13.39 -10.67
N MET A 220 3.98 -13.00 -9.61
CA MET A 220 3.76 -13.85 -8.43
C MET A 220 2.67 -14.90 -8.63
N ALA A 221 1.73 -14.65 -9.56
CA ALA A 221 0.64 -15.57 -9.87
C ALA A 221 1.01 -16.67 -10.88
N ALA A 222 2.18 -16.54 -11.55
CA ALA A 222 2.69 -17.50 -12.53
C ALA A 222 3.33 -18.72 -11.83
#